data_2335f568685858035d6892435782c9dc
#
_entry.id   2335f568685858035d6892435782c9dc
#
_cell.length_a   1.000
_cell.length_b   1.000
_cell.length_c   1.000
_cell.angle_alpha   90.00
_cell.angle_beta   90.00
_cell.angle_gamma   90.00
#
_symmetry.space_group_name_H-M   'P 1'
#
loop_
_entity.id
_entity.type
_entity.pdbx_description
1 polymer ?
#
loop_
_entity_poly.entity_id
_entity_poly.type
_entity_poly.pdbx_seq_one_letter_code
_entity_poly.pdbx_strand_id
1 'polypeptide(L)'
;MKYLVSLALFGSNGIVAGGIALPPSQIVLVRSFLGSALLVVALATSLAMGRHHPDHTKARLVTRRHPRQACALAASGAALGIGWIFLFEAYRLVGVGVSTLAYYCGPVIVMALSPLLFSERLTHVKVAGFSCVVLGAFFVVAQGGGHGASAQGLALGGMSAVMYAAMAVFSKRAPQIKGLEAASVQLVSCFVAVLLYSILSGSVVTPVALAQANFPAMLLLGFINTGLGCYLYFSSIGQLPVQRFAVCGYLEPLSAVVLSAAILGEPLTLGRIAGACLIIGGAAASELLGRRNIQLPWPHAPRSHRSLRPRFGTRRLAQLSHCAK
;
A
#
# COMPACT_ATOMS: atom_id res chain seq x y z
N MET A 1 -0.22 9.65 -10.71
CA MET A 1 -0.08 8.65 -11.79
C MET A 1 0.53 7.33 -11.30
N LYS A 2 1.76 7.30 -10.72
CA LYS A 2 2.41 6.03 -10.28
C LYS A 2 1.52 5.15 -9.39
N TYR A 3 0.85 5.74 -8.39
CA TYR A 3 -0.05 5.02 -7.48
C TYR A 3 -1.23 4.37 -8.19
N LEU A 4 -1.87 5.06 -9.14
CA LEU A 4 -3.00 4.51 -9.91
C LEU A 4 -2.57 3.33 -10.80
N VAL A 5 -1.39 3.45 -11.42
CA VAL A 5 -0.83 2.34 -12.22
C VAL A 5 -0.55 1.12 -11.35
N SER A 6 -0.02 1.31 -10.14
CA SER A 6 0.21 0.18 -9.22
C SER A 6 -1.09 -0.53 -8.82
N LEU A 7 -2.16 0.22 -8.59
CA LEU A 7 -3.48 -0.36 -8.24
C LEU A 7 -4.07 -1.15 -9.42
N ALA A 8 -3.91 -0.65 -10.66
CA ALA A 8 -4.32 -1.40 -11.86
C ALA A 8 -3.54 -2.71 -12.01
N LEU A 9 -2.21 -2.68 -11.76
CA LEU A 9 -1.40 -3.90 -11.74
C LEU A 9 -1.86 -4.86 -10.64
N PHE A 10 -2.15 -4.37 -9.45
CA PHE A 10 -2.62 -5.21 -8.35
C PHE A 10 -4.00 -5.81 -8.63
N GLY A 11 -4.88 -5.09 -9.32
CA GLY A 11 -6.17 -5.63 -9.76
C GLY A 11 -6.05 -6.84 -10.70
N SER A 12 -4.96 -6.96 -11.46
CA SER A 12 -4.69 -8.15 -12.28
C SER A 12 -4.12 -9.34 -11.51
N ASN A 13 -3.73 -9.17 -10.23
CA ASN A 13 -3.10 -10.23 -9.43
C ASN A 13 -3.91 -11.53 -9.39
N GLY A 14 -5.24 -11.43 -9.21
CA GLY A 14 -6.12 -12.59 -9.12
C GLY A 14 -6.16 -13.40 -10.42
N ILE A 15 -6.18 -12.71 -11.56
CA ILE A 15 -6.19 -13.34 -12.89
C ILE A 15 -4.87 -14.07 -13.15
N VAL A 16 -3.74 -13.39 -12.90
CA VAL A 16 -2.41 -13.96 -13.11
C VAL A 16 -2.14 -15.12 -12.14
N ALA A 17 -2.49 -14.94 -10.85
CA ALA A 17 -2.30 -15.98 -9.83
C ALA A 17 -3.19 -17.20 -10.07
N GLY A 18 -4.40 -17.02 -10.58
CA GLY A 18 -5.31 -18.12 -10.93
C GLY A 18 -4.75 -19.06 -12.00
N GLY A 19 -3.83 -18.57 -12.84
CA GLY A 19 -3.13 -19.37 -13.83
C GLY A 19 -1.90 -20.14 -13.29
N ILE A 20 -1.59 -20.03 -11.98
CA ILE A 20 -0.40 -20.67 -11.38
C ILE A 20 -0.82 -21.87 -10.54
N ALA A 21 -0.39 -23.06 -10.92
CA ALA A 21 -0.71 -24.31 -10.22
C ALA A 21 0.18 -24.51 -8.98
N LEU A 22 0.13 -23.57 -8.02
CA LEU A 22 0.81 -23.64 -6.74
C LEU A 22 -0.13 -23.31 -5.59
N PRO A 23 0.10 -23.85 -4.38
CA PRO A 23 -0.61 -23.41 -3.18
C PRO A 23 -0.43 -21.89 -2.94
N PRO A 24 -1.44 -21.21 -2.40
CA PRO A 24 -1.41 -19.76 -2.22
C PRO A 24 -0.17 -19.23 -1.44
N SER A 25 0.23 -19.91 -0.37
CA SER A 25 1.43 -19.55 0.41
C SER A 25 2.72 -19.61 -0.42
N GLN A 26 2.84 -20.60 -1.29
CA GLN A 26 3.98 -20.76 -2.19
C GLN A 26 3.98 -19.68 -3.30
N ILE A 27 2.81 -19.29 -3.81
CA ILE A 27 2.69 -18.14 -4.74
C ILE A 27 3.22 -16.88 -4.07
N VAL A 28 2.83 -16.61 -2.81
CA VAL A 28 3.31 -15.44 -2.06
C VAL A 28 4.83 -15.48 -1.86
N LEU A 29 5.39 -16.65 -1.58
CA LEU A 29 6.85 -16.81 -1.42
C LEU A 29 7.59 -16.50 -2.74
N VAL A 30 7.18 -17.11 -3.84
CA VAL A 30 7.85 -16.93 -5.13
C VAL A 30 7.70 -15.48 -5.63
N ARG A 31 6.50 -14.90 -5.56
CA ARG A 31 6.29 -13.52 -6.03
C ARG A 31 7.08 -12.49 -5.22
N SER A 32 7.16 -12.66 -3.91
CA SER A 32 7.94 -11.76 -3.05
C SER A 32 9.45 -11.92 -3.26
N PHE A 33 9.94 -13.14 -3.52
CA PHE A 33 11.32 -13.39 -3.92
C PHE A 33 11.67 -12.69 -5.23
N LEU A 34 10.93 -12.97 -6.30
CA LEU A 34 11.18 -12.39 -7.63
C LEU A 34 11.09 -10.86 -7.60
N GLY A 35 10.07 -10.31 -6.95
CA GLY A 35 9.91 -8.88 -6.82
C GLY A 35 11.03 -8.22 -6.01
N SER A 36 11.46 -8.82 -4.90
CA SER A 36 12.58 -8.31 -4.09
C SER A 36 13.90 -8.40 -4.85
N ALA A 37 14.16 -9.50 -5.55
CA ALA A 37 15.34 -9.66 -6.38
C ALA A 37 15.44 -8.58 -7.46
N LEU A 38 14.34 -8.31 -8.17
CA LEU A 38 14.26 -7.23 -9.17
C LEU A 38 14.61 -5.87 -8.55
N LEU A 39 14.02 -5.52 -7.41
CA LEU A 39 14.26 -4.21 -6.79
C LEU A 39 15.66 -4.09 -6.21
N VAL A 40 16.22 -5.17 -5.67
CA VAL A 40 17.63 -5.18 -5.18
C VAL A 40 18.59 -5.00 -6.34
N VAL A 41 18.41 -5.71 -7.46
CA VAL A 41 19.24 -5.54 -8.67
C VAL A 41 19.10 -4.12 -9.21
N ALA A 42 17.88 -3.59 -9.34
CA ALA A 42 17.66 -2.22 -9.79
C ALA A 42 18.31 -1.18 -8.86
N LEU A 43 18.26 -1.39 -7.55
CA LEU A 43 18.93 -0.53 -6.57
C LEU A 43 20.46 -0.62 -6.70
N ALA A 44 21.01 -1.82 -6.81
CA ALA A 44 22.44 -2.05 -6.96
C ALA A 44 22.98 -1.41 -8.24
N THR A 45 22.30 -1.58 -9.37
CA THR A 45 22.66 -0.94 -10.65
C THR A 45 22.58 0.59 -10.57
N SER A 46 21.53 1.12 -9.95
CA SER A 46 21.39 2.57 -9.73
C SER A 46 22.53 3.15 -8.88
N LEU A 47 22.94 2.44 -7.83
CA LEU A 47 24.07 2.83 -6.97
C LEU A 47 25.41 2.73 -7.72
N ALA A 48 25.61 1.69 -8.53
CA ALA A 48 26.81 1.52 -9.33
C ALA A 48 26.94 2.64 -10.38
N MET A 49 25.87 2.96 -11.11
CA MET A 49 25.88 4.08 -12.06
C MET A 49 26.08 5.44 -11.39
N GLY A 50 25.49 5.65 -10.19
CA GLY A 50 25.66 6.88 -9.42
C GLY A 50 27.09 7.11 -8.93
N ARG A 51 27.93 6.04 -8.77
CA ARG A 51 29.35 6.14 -8.40
C ARG A 51 30.22 6.69 -9.53
N HIS A 52 29.80 6.52 -10.78
CA HIS A 52 30.52 7.03 -11.95
C HIS A 52 30.14 8.49 -12.30
N HIS A 53 29.19 9.10 -11.59
CA HIS A 53 28.81 10.49 -11.78
C HIS A 53 29.72 11.41 -10.94
N PRO A 54 30.16 12.58 -11.44
CA PRO A 54 31.03 13.50 -10.71
C PRO A 54 30.48 13.97 -9.36
N ASP A 55 29.17 13.86 -9.15
CA ASP A 55 28.48 14.18 -7.90
C ASP A 55 28.30 12.94 -7.02
N HIS A 56 29.39 12.48 -6.37
CA HIS A 56 29.42 11.31 -5.48
C HIS A 56 28.41 11.34 -4.31
N THR A 57 27.75 12.48 -4.05
CA THR A 57 26.75 12.61 -2.99
C THR A 57 25.47 11.82 -3.27
N LYS A 58 25.16 11.47 -4.53
CA LYS A 58 23.98 10.71 -4.95
C LYS A 58 24.09 9.19 -4.79
N ALA A 59 25.30 8.66 -4.55
CA ALA A 59 25.57 7.23 -4.49
C ALA A 59 25.47 6.61 -3.08
N ARG A 60 24.93 7.33 -2.10
CA ARG A 60 24.85 6.84 -0.72
C ARG A 60 23.42 6.47 -0.33
N LEU A 61 23.27 5.26 0.26
CA LEU A 61 22.00 4.82 0.83
C LEU A 61 21.55 5.73 1.96
N VAL A 62 20.34 6.27 1.84
CA VAL A 62 19.70 7.14 2.85
C VAL A 62 19.35 6.31 4.10
N THR A 63 19.05 5.03 3.95
CA THR A 63 18.79 4.07 5.03
C THR A 63 19.91 4.05 6.07
N ARG A 64 21.16 4.13 5.65
CA ARG A 64 22.31 4.17 6.58
C ARG A 64 22.37 5.42 7.45
N ARG A 65 21.81 6.53 6.96
CA ARG A 65 21.75 7.81 7.70
C ARG A 65 20.54 7.90 8.63
N HIS A 66 19.50 7.12 8.33
CA HIS A 66 18.23 7.16 9.06
C HIS A 66 17.78 5.75 9.49
N PRO A 67 18.51 5.08 10.43
CA PRO A 67 18.25 3.69 10.80
C PRO A 67 16.85 3.48 11.38
N ARG A 68 16.32 4.45 12.15
CA ARG A 68 14.96 4.37 12.69
C ARG A 68 13.89 4.34 11.59
N GLN A 69 14.09 5.10 10.51
CA GLN A 69 13.18 5.08 9.37
C GLN A 69 13.34 3.81 8.54
N ALA A 70 14.56 3.28 8.42
CA ALA A 70 14.81 1.99 7.79
C ALA A 70 14.09 0.85 8.55
N CYS A 71 14.15 0.84 9.90
CA CYS A 71 13.41 -0.10 10.72
C CYS A 71 11.89 0.04 10.54
N ALA A 72 11.37 1.26 10.41
CA ALA A 72 9.94 1.48 10.13
C ALA A 72 9.55 0.91 8.77
N LEU A 73 10.37 1.09 7.72
CA LEU A 73 10.13 0.48 6.41
C LEU A 73 10.24 -1.05 6.46
N ALA A 74 11.17 -1.60 7.22
CA ALA A 74 11.28 -3.04 7.41
C ALA A 74 10.05 -3.60 8.12
N ALA A 75 9.57 -2.93 9.17
CA ALA A 75 8.31 -3.28 9.84
C ALA A 75 7.10 -3.18 8.90
N SER A 76 7.07 -2.16 8.02
CA SER A 76 6.05 -2.01 6.98
C SER A 76 6.06 -3.20 6.01
N GLY A 77 7.23 -3.60 5.51
CA GLY A 77 7.37 -4.75 4.63
C GLY A 77 7.00 -6.07 5.31
N ALA A 78 7.43 -6.28 6.55
CA ALA A 78 7.04 -7.47 7.33
C ALA A 78 5.52 -7.53 7.56
N ALA A 79 4.89 -6.40 7.90
CA ALA A 79 3.44 -6.32 8.03
C ALA A 79 2.72 -6.67 6.72
N LEU A 80 3.24 -6.22 5.56
CA LEU A 80 2.71 -6.60 4.26
C LEU A 80 2.79 -8.12 4.03
N GLY A 81 3.94 -8.74 4.30
CA GLY A 81 4.14 -10.18 4.12
C GLY A 81 3.23 -11.01 5.03
N ILE A 82 3.16 -10.67 6.32
CA ILE A 82 2.27 -11.31 7.29
C ILE A 82 0.81 -11.10 6.88
N GLY A 83 0.44 -9.91 6.42
CA GLY A 83 -0.89 -9.60 5.92
C GLY A 83 -1.28 -10.48 4.74
N TRP A 84 -0.38 -10.72 3.79
CA TRP A 84 -0.62 -11.62 2.67
C TRP A 84 -0.79 -13.08 3.13
N ILE A 85 -0.01 -13.54 4.10
CA ILE A 85 -0.18 -14.88 4.67
C ILE A 85 -1.59 -15.03 5.25
N PHE A 86 -2.05 -14.11 6.09
CA PHE A 86 -3.39 -14.13 6.66
C PHE A 86 -4.48 -14.08 5.59
N LEU A 87 -4.30 -13.25 4.56
CA LEU A 87 -5.25 -13.13 3.46
C LEU A 87 -5.39 -14.44 2.68
N PHE A 88 -4.28 -15.08 2.35
CA PHE A 88 -4.29 -16.32 1.59
C PHE A 88 -4.81 -17.51 2.40
N GLU A 89 -4.55 -17.54 3.72
CA GLU A 89 -5.17 -18.53 4.59
C GLU A 89 -6.69 -18.29 4.72
N ALA A 90 -7.12 -17.03 4.78
CA ALA A 90 -8.55 -16.69 4.74
C ALA A 90 -9.21 -17.14 3.42
N TYR A 91 -8.52 -17.03 2.27
CA TYR A 91 -9.03 -17.53 0.99
C TYR A 91 -9.39 -19.00 1.02
N ARG A 92 -8.60 -19.82 1.72
CA ARG A 92 -8.87 -21.27 1.90
C ARG A 92 -10.14 -21.54 2.72
N LEU A 93 -10.40 -20.73 3.74
CA LEU A 93 -11.45 -20.99 4.73
C LEU A 93 -12.80 -20.42 4.35
N VAL A 94 -12.84 -19.23 3.75
CA VAL A 94 -14.10 -18.50 3.46
C VAL A 94 -14.21 -18.03 1.99
N GLY A 95 -13.27 -18.45 1.15
CA GLY A 95 -13.21 -18.06 -0.25
C GLY A 95 -12.67 -16.65 -0.49
N VAL A 96 -12.31 -16.38 -1.76
CA VAL A 96 -11.62 -15.14 -2.17
C VAL A 96 -12.50 -13.91 -1.92
N GLY A 97 -13.80 -13.99 -2.24
CA GLY A 97 -14.72 -12.84 -2.14
C GLY A 97 -14.82 -12.31 -0.72
N VAL A 98 -15.18 -13.17 0.25
CA VAL A 98 -15.38 -12.80 1.66
C VAL A 98 -14.06 -12.32 2.30
N SER A 99 -12.97 -13.01 2.03
CA SER A 99 -11.64 -12.63 2.55
C SER A 99 -11.16 -11.29 2.01
N THR A 100 -11.39 -11.04 0.72
CA THR A 100 -11.04 -9.77 0.08
C THR A 100 -11.87 -8.62 0.64
N LEU A 101 -13.16 -8.84 0.93
CA LEU A 101 -14.00 -7.88 1.62
C LEU A 101 -13.45 -7.51 2.99
N ALA A 102 -13.07 -8.52 3.78
CA ALA A 102 -12.46 -8.29 5.08
C ALA A 102 -11.13 -7.52 4.96
N TYR A 103 -10.27 -7.87 4.00
CA TYR A 103 -9.02 -7.16 3.72
C TYR A 103 -9.24 -5.69 3.36
N TYR A 104 -10.29 -5.36 2.58
CA TYR A 104 -10.61 -3.97 2.22
C TYR A 104 -11.15 -3.12 3.39
N CYS A 105 -11.32 -3.69 4.58
CA CYS A 105 -11.43 -2.92 5.80
C CYS A 105 -10.10 -2.20 6.18
N GLY A 106 -8.97 -2.62 5.62
CA GLY A 106 -7.67 -2.02 5.88
C GLY A 106 -7.59 -0.51 5.60
N PRO A 107 -7.96 -0.02 4.40
CA PRO A 107 -8.07 1.42 4.14
C PRO A 107 -9.06 2.15 5.07
N VAL A 108 -10.13 1.48 5.55
CA VAL A 108 -11.06 2.05 6.55
C VAL A 108 -10.32 2.33 7.86
N ILE A 109 -9.55 1.33 8.34
CA ILE A 109 -8.73 1.46 9.55
C ILE A 109 -7.70 2.59 9.38
N VAL A 110 -7.01 2.64 8.23
CA VAL A 110 -6.04 3.71 7.94
C VAL A 110 -6.70 5.08 7.98
N MET A 111 -7.88 5.24 7.38
CA MET A 111 -8.60 6.50 7.37
C MET A 111 -9.09 6.90 8.77
N ALA A 112 -9.61 5.95 9.54
CA ALA A 112 -10.05 6.19 10.93
C ALA A 112 -8.88 6.60 11.84
N LEU A 113 -7.68 6.04 11.62
CA LEU A 113 -6.48 6.38 12.37
C LEU A 113 -5.79 7.66 11.89
N SER A 114 -6.13 8.19 10.71
CA SER A 114 -5.43 9.34 10.12
C SER A 114 -5.44 10.61 10.97
N PRO A 115 -6.52 10.99 11.69
CA PRO A 115 -6.50 12.15 12.58
C PRO A 115 -5.57 11.96 13.77
N LEU A 116 -5.52 10.75 14.33
CA LEU A 116 -4.74 10.42 15.52
C LEU A 116 -3.24 10.36 15.23
N LEU A 117 -2.88 9.74 14.09
CA LEU A 117 -1.48 9.43 13.77
C LEU A 117 -0.80 10.47 12.90
N PHE A 118 -1.56 11.18 12.05
CA PHE A 118 -1.04 12.08 11.04
C PHE A 118 -1.60 13.51 11.14
N SER A 119 -2.46 13.77 12.13
CA SER A 119 -3.11 15.09 12.33
C SER A 119 -3.89 15.56 11.09
N GLU A 120 -4.35 14.64 10.26
CA GLU A 120 -5.18 14.95 9.10
C GLU A 120 -6.62 15.21 9.54
N ARG A 121 -7.23 16.28 9.04
CA ARG A 121 -8.61 16.63 9.40
C ARG A 121 -9.59 15.85 8.53
N LEU A 122 -10.52 15.15 9.16
CA LEU A 122 -11.66 14.53 8.49
C LEU A 122 -12.74 15.60 8.24
N THR A 123 -13.29 15.64 7.04
CA THR A 123 -14.47 16.45 6.72
C THR A 123 -15.66 15.53 6.46
N HIS A 124 -16.90 16.03 6.69
CA HIS A 124 -18.11 15.26 6.42
C HIS A 124 -18.14 14.71 4.98
N VAL A 125 -17.72 15.52 4.03
CA VAL A 125 -17.67 15.12 2.61
C VAL A 125 -16.68 13.97 2.37
N LYS A 126 -15.51 13.99 3.01
CA LYS A 126 -14.53 12.90 2.90
C LYS A 126 -15.05 11.61 3.53
N VAL A 127 -15.72 11.71 4.69
CA VAL A 127 -16.35 10.54 5.34
C VAL A 127 -17.46 9.98 4.46
N ALA A 128 -18.37 10.81 3.98
CA ALA A 128 -19.47 10.39 3.11
C ALA A 128 -18.96 9.77 1.80
N GLY A 129 -18.02 10.44 1.11
CA GLY A 129 -17.42 9.91 -0.12
C GLY A 129 -16.71 8.58 0.12
N PHE A 130 -16.00 8.44 1.25
CA PHE A 130 -15.36 7.20 1.62
C PHE A 130 -16.37 6.08 1.94
N SER A 131 -17.47 6.39 2.64
CA SER A 131 -18.55 5.42 2.88
C SER A 131 -19.17 4.92 1.59
N CYS A 132 -19.36 5.79 0.58
CA CYS A 132 -19.82 5.38 -0.75
C CYS A 132 -18.82 4.42 -1.42
N VAL A 133 -17.51 4.69 -1.30
CA VAL A 133 -16.46 3.81 -1.84
C VAL A 133 -16.47 2.44 -1.18
N VAL A 134 -16.61 2.38 0.15
CA VAL A 134 -16.72 1.12 0.91
C VAL A 134 -17.94 0.32 0.50
N LEU A 135 -19.10 0.98 0.39
CA LEU A 135 -20.35 0.34 -0.09
C LEU A 135 -20.18 -0.18 -1.53
N GLY A 136 -19.56 0.62 -2.40
CA GLY A 136 -19.25 0.20 -3.77
C GLY A 136 -18.35 -1.02 -3.82
N ALA A 137 -17.29 -1.07 -3.02
CA ALA A 137 -16.41 -2.23 -2.91
C ALA A 137 -17.16 -3.47 -2.40
N PHE A 138 -18.06 -3.30 -1.43
CA PHE A 138 -18.92 -4.36 -0.97
C PHE A 138 -19.76 -4.95 -2.12
N PHE A 139 -20.45 -4.12 -2.92
CA PHE A 139 -21.23 -4.59 -4.06
C PHE A 139 -20.39 -5.29 -5.13
N VAL A 140 -19.17 -4.84 -5.36
CA VAL A 140 -18.25 -5.47 -6.32
C VAL A 140 -17.82 -6.85 -5.86
N VAL A 141 -17.43 -7.01 -4.58
CA VAL A 141 -16.79 -8.23 -4.06
C VAL A 141 -17.81 -9.25 -3.54
N ALA A 142 -18.92 -8.82 -2.97
CA ALA A 142 -19.92 -9.71 -2.36
C ALA A 142 -20.62 -10.69 -3.33
N GLN A 143 -20.50 -10.46 -4.64
CA GLN A 143 -21.08 -11.34 -5.67
C GLN A 143 -20.19 -12.54 -6.04
N GLY A 144 -18.97 -12.64 -5.51
CA GLY A 144 -18.14 -13.84 -5.59
C GLY A 144 -18.68 -14.88 -4.60
N GLY A 145 -19.32 -15.94 -5.12
CA GLY A 145 -19.95 -17.00 -4.32
C GLY A 145 -19.01 -17.51 -3.20
N GLY A 146 -19.47 -17.43 -1.95
CA GLY A 146 -18.69 -17.77 -0.77
C GLY A 146 -19.10 -19.13 -0.20
N HIS A 147 -18.13 -19.92 0.24
CA HIS A 147 -18.32 -20.98 1.22
C HIS A 147 -18.81 -20.34 2.53
N GLY A 148 -19.59 -21.08 3.34
CA GLY A 148 -20.16 -20.55 4.58
C GLY A 148 -19.12 -19.83 5.46
N ALA A 149 -19.52 -18.72 6.07
CA ALA A 149 -18.61 -17.86 6.83
C ALA A 149 -18.04 -18.56 8.07
N SER A 150 -16.82 -19.06 7.98
CA SER A 150 -16.06 -19.53 9.13
C SER A 150 -15.57 -18.31 9.94
N ALA A 151 -15.84 -18.31 11.25
CA ALA A 151 -15.35 -17.28 12.17
C ALA A 151 -13.81 -17.12 12.09
N GLN A 152 -13.10 -18.24 11.95
CA GLN A 152 -11.65 -18.25 11.81
C GLN A 152 -11.20 -17.54 10.50
N GLY A 153 -11.85 -17.83 9.37
CA GLY A 153 -11.53 -17.19 8.08
C GLY A 153 -11.80 -15.69 8.10
N LEU A 154 -12.91 -15.27 8.74
CA LEU A 154 -13.22 -13.83 8.93
C LEU A 154 -12.18 -13.16 9.84
N ALA A 155 -11.76 -13.81 10.92
CA ALA A 155 -10.72 -13.28 11.82
C ALA A 155 -9.38 -13.11 11.09
N LEU A 156 -8.96 -14.06 10.26
CA LEU A 156 -7.75 -13.98 9.45
C LEU A 156 -7.85 -12.84 8.39
N GLY A 157 -9.00 -12.72 7.72
CA GLY A 157 -9.26 -11.60 6.81
C GLY A 157 -9.19 -10.24 7.50
N GLY A 158 -9.79 -10.11 8.69
CA GLY A 158 -9.71 -8.92 9.53
C GLY A 158 -8.28 -8.63 10.01
N MET A 159 -7.52 -9.66 10.38
CA MET A 159 -6.11 -9.52 10.77
C MET A 159 -5.25 -9.05 9.59
N SER A 160 -5.53 -9.54 8.39
CA SER A 160 -4.91 -9.05 7.15
C SER A 160 -5.18 -7.55 6.95
N ALA A 161 -6.39 -7.06 7.22
CA ALA A 161 -6.72 -5.63 7.17
C ALA A 161 -5.94 -4.81 8.21
N VAL A 162 -5.76 -5.32 9.43
CA VAL A 162 -4.92 -4.69 10.45
C VAL A 162 -3.46 -4.62 9.99
N MET A 163 -2.95 -5.68 9.39
CA MET A 163 -1.58 -5.69 8.85
C MET A 163 -1.41 -4.70 7.68
N TYR A 164 -2.43 -4.57 6.81
CA TYR A 164 -2.44 -3.52 5.79
C TYR A 164 -2.35 -2.11 6.41
N ALA A 165 -3.14 -1.85 7.45
CA ALA A 165 -3.09 -0.56 8.14
C ALA A 165 -1.72 -0.32 8.80
N ALA A 166 -1.14 -1.33 9.45
CA ALA A 166 0.20 -1.27 10.02
C ALA A 166 1.25 -0.97 8.95
N MET A 167 1.21 -1.67 7.80
CA MET A 167 2.08 -1.42 6.66
C MET A 167 2.01 0.04 6.22
N ALA A 168 0.82 0.60 6.04
CA ALA A 168 0.63 1.98 5.62
C ALA A 168 1.16 2.99 6.65
N VAL A 169 0.88 2.77 7.93
CA VAL A 169 1.34 3.63 9.04
C VAL A 169 2.87 3.64 9.15
N PHE A 170 3.50 2.46 9.14
CA PHE A 170 4.95 2.35 9.22
C PHE A 170 5.64 2.93 7.99
N SER A 171 5.10 2.72 6.78
CA SER A 171 5.63 3.31 5.55
C SER A 171 5.64 4.85 5.60
N LYS A 172 4.60 5.45 6.18
CA LYS A 172 4.48 6.90 6.37
C LYS A 172 5.47 7.49 7.39
N ARG A 173 6.02 6.68 8.29
CA ARG A 173 7.02 7.12 9.29
C ARG A 173 8.44 7.26 8.75
N ALA A 174 8.64 6.99 7.46
CA ALA A 174 9.94 7.09 6.80
C ALA A 174 9.95 8.14 5.67
N PRO A 175 9.72 9.43 5.93
CA PRO A 175 9.57 10.46 4.89
C PRO A 175 10.85 10.77 4.13
N GLN A 176 12.01 10.44 4.68
CA GLN A 176 13.31 10.75 4.05
C GLN A 176 13.78 9.64 3.10
N ILE A 177 13.45 8.38 3.38
CA ILE A 177 13.78 7.26 2.50
C ILE A 177 12.66 7.11 1.47
N LYS A 178 12.96 7.29 0.19
CA LYS A 178 11.96 7.38 -0.88
C LYS A 178 12.31 6.52 -2.08
N GLY A 179 11.33 6.38 -2.99
CA GLY A 179 11.54 5.78 -4.30
C GLY A 179 11.98 4.32 -4.23
N LEU A 180 13.00 3.99 -5.01
CA LEU A 180 13.49 2.62 -5.16
C LEU A 180 14.05 2.04 -3.86
N GLU A 181 14.75 2.85 -3.07
CA GLU A 181 15.34 2.42 -1.80
C GLU A 181 14.27 2.03 -0.78
N ALA A 182 13.21 2.86 -0.63
CA ALA A 182 12.09 2.55 0.26
C ALA A 182 11.36 1.27 -0.18
N ALA A 183 11.09 1.11 -1.48
CA ALA A 183 10.43 -0.05 -2.03
C ALA A 183 11.26 -1.33 -1.85
N SER A 184 12.58 -1.25 -2.05
CA SER A 184 13.48 -2.38 -1.88
C SER A 184 13.51 -2.86 -0.42
N VAL A 185 13.64 -1.96 0.55
CA VAL A 185 13.65 -2.32 1.97
C VAL A 185 12.34 -3.01 2.35
N GLN A 186 11.19 -2.45 1.94
CA GLN A 186 9.88 -3.01 2.28
C GLN A 186 9.67 -4.38 1.63
N LEU A 187 10.01 -4.54 0.35
CA LEU A 187 9.76 -5.80 -0.34
C LEU A 187 10.73 -6.92 0.09
N VAL A 188 11.99 -6.58 0.39
CA VAL A 188 12.94 -7.54 0.99
C VAL A 188 12.46 -7.99 2.37
N SER A 189 11.99 -7.07 3.21
CA SER A 189 11.46 -7.42 4.53
C SER A 189 10.17 -8.22 4.43
N CYS A 190 9.33 -7.95 3.43
CA CYS A 190 8.16 -8.77 3.10
C CYS A 190 8.58 -10.20 2.76
N PHE A 191 9.53 -10.36 1.83
CA PHE A 191 10.05 -11.68 1.46
C PHE A 191 10.64 -12.43 2.66
N VAL A 192 11.44 -11.77 3.50
CA VAL A 192 12.02 -12.41 4.71
C VAL A 192 10.93 -12.89 5.65
N ALA A 193 9.89 -12.09 5.90
CA ALA A 193 8.77 -12.49 6.76
C ALA A 193 8.02 -13.71 6.19
N VAL A 194 7.75 -13.71 4.88
CA VAL A 194 7.09 -14.83 4.20
C VAL A 194 7.97 -16.08 4.19
N LEU A 195 9.27 -15.93 3.96
CA LEU A 195 10.24 -17.03 3.98
C LEU A 195 10.30 -17.69 5.36
N LEU A 196 10.38 -16.88 6.43
CA LEU A 196 10.37 -17.40 7.81
C LEU A 196 9.08 -18.18 8.08
N TYR A 197 7.93 -17.64 7.70
CA TYR A 197 6.67 -18.38 7.80
C TYR A 197 6.71 -19.70 7.03
N SER A 198 7.19 -19.70 5.77
CA SER A 198 7.24 -20.88 4.91
C SER A 198 8.15 -21.98 5.49
N ILE A 199 9.26 -21.58 6.11
CA ILE A 199 10.18 -22.52 6.80
C ILE A 199 9.49 -23.12 8.04
N LEU A 200 8.88 -22.28 8.86
CA LEU A 200 8.24 -22.72 10.12
C LEU A 200 7.00 -23.58 9.88
N SER A 201 6.25 -23.31 8.80
CA SER A 201 5.05 -24.07 8.42
C SER A 201 5.34 -25.29 7.53
N GLY A 202 6.58 -25.51 7.12
CA GLY A 202 6.96 -26.58 6.18
C GLY A 202 6.40 -26.39 4.75
N SER A 203 5.89 -25.18 4.42
CA SER A 203 5.28 -24.88 3.11
C SER A 203 6.27 -24.31 2.10
N VAL A 204 7.50 -24.79 2.12
CA VAL A 204 8.55 -24.38 1.17
C VAL A 204 8.26 -24.95 -0.23
N VAL A 205 8.54 -24.17 -1.26
CA VAL A 205 8.35 -24.59 -2.66
C VAL A 205 9.34 -25.70 -3.00
N THR A 206 8.82 -26.83 -3.47
CA THR A 206 9.68 -27.92 -3.97
C THR A 206 10.06 -27.69 -5.44
N PRO A 207 11.24 -28.18 -5.87
CA PRO A 207 11.64 -28.07 -7.29
C PRO A 207 10.63 -28.69 -8.25
N VAL A 208 9.99 -29.78 -7.82
CA VAL A 208 8.94 -30.47 -8.62
C VAL A 208 7.70 -29.59 -8.79
N ALA A 209 7.21 -29.00 -7.72
CA ALA A 209 6.07 -28.09 -7.80
C ALA A 209 6.37 -26.85 -8.66
N LEU A 210 7.60 -26.34 -8.60
CA LEU A 210 8.05 -25.22 -9.41
C LEU A 210 8.09 -25.57 -10.90
N ALA A 211 8.55 -26.77 -11.23
CA ALA A 211 8.63 -27.25 -12.62
C ALA A 211 7.24 -27.47 -13.26
N GLN A 212 6.22 -27.75 -12.45
CA GLN A 212 4.83 -27.93 -12.92
C GLN A 212 4.04 -26.62 -12.97
N ALA A 213 4.57 -25.56 -12.38
CA ALA A 213 3.90 -24.27 -12.34
C ALA A 213 4.00 -23.51 -13.67
N ASN A 214 3.00 -22.69 -13.97
CA ASN A 214 3.03 -21.80 -15.13
C ASN A 214 4.11 -20.72 -14.96
N PHE A 215 5.30 -20.99 -15.48
CA PHE A 215 6.47 -20.16 -15.33
C PHE A 215 6.28 -18.72 -15.87
N PRO A 216 5.72 -18.49 -17.09
CA PRO A 216 5.42 -17.14 -17.55
C PRO A 216 4.50 -16.35 -16.62
N ALA A 217 3.44 -16.96 -16.09
CA ALA A 217 2.54 -16.32 -15.14
C ALA A 217 3.26 -15.97 -13.83
N MET A 218 4.16 -16.82 -13.35
CA MET A 218 4.97 -16.55 -12.16
C MET A 218 5.93 -15.38 -12.37
N LEU A 219 6.59 -15.29 -13.52
CA LEU A 219 7.48 -14.17 -13.84
C LEU A 219 6.69 -12.86 -13.95
N LEU A 220 5.53 -12.88 -14.61
CA LEU A 220 4.63 -11.74 -14.70
C LEU A 220 4.19 -11.27 -13.31
N LEU A 221 3.71 -12.20 -12.48
CA LEU A 221 3.27 -11.91 -11.11
C LEU A 221 4.42 -11.38 -10.25
N GLY A 222 5.60 -11.98 -10.34
CA GLY A 222 6.76 -11.63 -9.53
C GLY A 222 7.41 -10.31 -9.96
N PHE A 223 7.75 -10.16 -11.23
CA PHE A 223 8.49 -8.98 -11.70
C PHE A 223 7.59 -7.78 -11.96
N ILE A 224 6.48 -7.98 -12.66
CA ILE A 224 5.63 -6.86 -13.07
C ILE A 224 4.66 -6.49 -11.94
N ASN A 225 3.81 -7.42 -11.54
CA ASN A 225 2.79 -7.10 -10.54
C ASN A 225 3.40 -6.83 -9.16
N THR A 226 4.36 -7.65 -8.72
CA THR A 226 4.96 -7.48 -7.38
C THR A 226 6.14 -6.51 -7.44
N GLY A 227 7.14 -6.73 -8.27
CA GLY A 227 8.34 -5.90 -8.31
C GLY A 227 8.04 -4.45 -8.73
N LEU A 228 7.59 -4.27 -9.98
CA LEU A 228 7.25 -2.94 -10.51
C LEU A 228 6.04 -2.34 -9.79
N GLY A 229 4.99 -3.13 -9.54
CA GLY A 229 3.79 -2.69 -8.81
C GLY A 229 4.13 -2.16 -7.43
N CYS A 230 4.88 -2.89 -6.61
CA CYS A 230 5.31 -2.45 -5.28
C CYS A 230 6.26 -1.25 -5.35
N TYR A 231 7.14 -1.17 -6.35
CA TYR A 231 7.97 0.02 -6.56
C TYR A 231 7.10 1.27 -6.78
N LEU A 232 6.13 1.19 -7.68
CA LEU A 232 5.22 2.31 -7.98
C LEU A 232 4.36 2.67 -6.75
N TYR A 233 3.88 1.67 -6.03
CA TYR A 233 3.07 1.82 -4.83
C TYR A 233 3.85 2.49 -3.69
N PHE A 234 4.97 1.90 -3.25
CA PHE A 234 5.75 2.40 -2.12
C PHE A 234 6.48 3.71 -2.41
N SER A 235 6.88 3.96 -3.66
CA SER A 235 7.43 5.27 -4.04
C SER A 235 6.40 6.40 -3.97
N SER A 236 5.10 6.07 -4.00
CA SER A 236 4.00 7.04 -3.99
C SER A 236 3.39 7.25 -2.60
N ILE A 237 3.31 6.21 -1.77
CA ILE A 237 2.59 6.23 -0.48
C ILE A 237 3.11 7.31 0.48
N GLY A 238 4.41 7.54 0.51
CA GLY A 238 5.03 8.57 1.34
C GLY A 238 4.70 10.00 0.92
N GLN A 239 4.23 10.21 -0.31
CA GLN A 239 3.97 11.53 -0.88
C GLN A 239 2.47 11.89 -0.89
N LEU A 240 1.59 10.91 -0.70
CA LEU A 240 0.15 11.11 -0.71
C LEU A 240 -0.38 11.37 0.71
N PRO A 241 -1.37 12.26 0.89
CA PRO A 241 -2.15 12.31 2.12
C PRO A 241 -2.76 10.95 2.42
N VAL A 242 -2.85 10.58 3.71
CA VAL A 242 -3.32 9.25 4.13
C VAL A 242 -4.75 8.99 3.66
N GLN A 243 -5.61 10.00 3.76
CA GLN A 243 -7.00 9.90 3.32
C GLN A 243 -7.11 9.65 1.82
N ARG A 244 -6.31 10.37 1.00
CA ARG A 244 -6.28 10.16 -0.46
C ARG A 244 -5.74 8.78 -0.82
N PHE A 245 -4.71 8.34 -0.13
CA PHE A 245 -4.18 6.98 -0.26
C PHE A 245 -5.24 5.92 0.02
N ALA A 246 -6.00 6.06 1.13
CA ALA A 246 -7.05 5.13 1.50
C ALA A 246 -8.20 5.08 0.48
N VAL A 247 -8.70 6.25 0.05
CA VAL A 247 -9.80 6.34 -0.93
C VAL A 247 -9.40 5.74 -2.28
N CYS A 248 -8.24 6.13 -2.82
CA CYS A 248 -7.78 5.62 -4.10
C CYS A 248 -7.46 4.12 -4.06
N GLY A 249 -7.12 3.55 -2.90
CA GLY A 249 -6.86 2.12 -2.74
C GLY A 249 -8.00 1.24 -3.26
N TYR A 250 -9.24 1.73 -3.21
CA TYR A 250 -10.40 1.01 -3.74
C TYR A 250 -10.50 0.97 -5.27
N LEU A 251 -9.60 1.63 -5.99
CA LEU A 251 -9.47 1.43 -7.44
C LEU A 251 -8.87 0.06 -7.79
N GLU A 252 -8.21 -0.60 -6.84
CA GLU A 252 -7.73 -1.97 -7.03
C GLU A 252 -8.86 -2.97 -7.31
N PRO A 253 -9.90 -3.12 -6.45
CA PRO A 253 -11.03 -4.01 -6.76
C PRO A 253 -11.79 -3.59 -8.01
N LEU A 254 -11.88 -2.29 -8.30
CA LEU A 254 -12.50 -1.80 -9.52
C LEU A 254 -11.71 -2.28 -10.76
N SER A 255 -10.38 -2.13 -10.75
CA SER A 255 -9.53 -2.59 -11.86
C SER A 255 -9.58 -4.11 -12.01
N ALA A 256 -9.69 -4.88 -10.91
CA ALA A 256 -9.86 -6.31 -10.94
C ALA A 256 -11.13 -6.72 -11.71
N VAL A 257 -12.27 -6.06 -11.43
CA VAL A 257 -13.54 -6.32 -12.12
C VAL A 257 -13.47 -5.98 -13.60
N VAL A 258 -12.91 -4.82 -13.96
CA VAL A 258 -12.76 -4.41 -15.35
C VAL A 258 -11.87 -5.38 -16.11
N LEU A 259 -10.75 -5.78 -15.54
CA LEU A 259 -9.82 -6.73 -16.15
C LEU A 259 -10.41 -8.14 -16.25
N SER A 260 -11.13 -8.62 -15.24
CA SER A 260 -11.84 -9.89 -15.26
C SER A 260 -12.88 -9.94 -16.39
N ALA A 261 -13.68 -8.89 -16.54
CA ALA A 261 -14.64 -8.80 -17.63
C ALA A 261 -13.96 -8.76 -19.00
N ALA A 262 -12.88 -7.98 -19.14
CA ALA A 262 -12.19 -7.81 -20.42
C ALA A 262 -11.36 -9.03 -20.85
N ILE A 263 -10.73 -9.74 -19.90
CA ILE A 263 -9.78 -10.83 -20.18
C ILE A 263 -10.46 -12.20 -20.05
N LEU A 264 -11.27 -12.40 -19.01
CA LEU A 264 -11.91 -13.69 -18.73
C LEU A 264 -13.34 -13.76 -19.29
N GLY A 265 -13.88 -12.66 -19.85
CA GLY A 265 -15.25 -12.61 -20.35
C GLY A 265 -16.33 -12.71 -19.25
N GLU A 266 -15.97 -12.44 -18.00
CA GLU A 266 -16.93 -12.50 -16.90
C GLU A 266 -18.05 -11.47 -17.07
N PRO A 267 -19.32 -11.85 -16.84
CA PRO A 267 -20.46 -10.94 -17.02
C PRO A 267 -20.40 -9.80 -16.02
N LEU A 268 -20.57 -8.57 -16.49
CA LEU A 268 -20.77 -7.40 -15.65
C LEU A 268 -22.20 -7.39 -15.11
N THR A 269 -22.38 -7.92 -13.93
CA THR A 269 -23.69 -7.91 -13.26
C THR A 269 -24.08 -6.47 -12.87
N LEU A 270 -25.37 -6.20 -12.73
CA LEU A 270 -25.88 -4.89 -12.32
C LEU A 270 -25.25 -4.41 -10.99
N GLY A 271 -25.03 -5.33 -10.04
CA GLY A 271 -24.38 -5.01 -8.78
C GLY A 271 -22.90 -4.64 -8.94
N ARG A 272 -22.14 -5.30 -9.83
CA ARG A 272 -20.75 -4.92 -10.13
C ARG A 272 -20.69 -3.53 -10.77
N ILE A 273 -21.62 -3.21 -11.68
CA ILE A 273 -21.71 -1.88 -12.31
C ILE A 273 -22.07 -0.82 -11.27
N ALA A 274 -23.11 -1.05 -10.44
CA ALA A 274 -23.51 -0.14 -9.37
C ALA A 274 -22.36 0.09 -8.37
N GLY A 275 -21.66 -0.96 -7.98
CA GLY A 275 -20.48 -0.87 -7.11
C GLY A 275 -19.36 -0.05 -7.74
N ALA A 276 -19.06 -0.25 -9.02
CA ALA A 276 -18.08 0.53 -9.76
C ALA A 276 -18.44 2.03 -9.79
N CYS A 277 -19.70 2.36 -10.05
CA CYS A 277 -20.21 3.75 -10.02
C CYS A 277 -20.07 4.38 -8.62
N LEU A 278 -20.36 3.62 -7.56
CA LEU A 278 -20.19 4.09 -6.18
C LEU A 278 -18.72 4.34 -5.83
N ILE A 279 -17.79 3.47 -6.26
CA ILE A 279 -16.35 3.66 -6.05
C ILE A 279 -15.87 4.93 -6.75
N ILE A 280 -16.15 5.10 -8.02
CA ILE A 280 -15.71 6.25 -8.81
C ILE A 280 -16.35 7.53 -8.28
N GLY A 281 -17.68 7.53 -8.07
CA GLY A 281 -18.43 8.67 -7.59
C GLY A 281 -18.02 9.09 -6.18
N GLY A 282 -17.85 8.14 -5.25
CA GLY A 282 -17.38 8.39 -3.89
C GLY A 282 -15.95 8.94 -3.84
N ALA A 283 -15.05 8.37 -4.64
CA ALA A 283 -13.68 8.85 -4.73
C ALA A 283 -13.60 10.28 -5.32
N ALA A 284 -14.34 10.55 -6.38
CA ALA A 284 -14.43 11.88 -6.99
C ALA A 284 -15.05 12.90 -6.03
N ALA A 285 -16.13 12.56 -5.34
CA ALA A 285 -16.78 13.42 -4.34
C ALA A 285 -15.81 13.73 -3.18
N SER A 286 -15.13 12.73 -2.65
CA SER A 286 -14.13 12.89 -1.57
C SER A 286 -13.00 13.85 -1.95
N GLU A 287 -12.50 13.77 -3.19
CA GLU A 287 -11.37 14.60 -3.65
C GLU A 287 -11.83 16.01 -4.08
N LEU A 288 -12.91 16.13 -4.87
CA LEU A 288 -13.34 17.40 -5.47
C LEU A 288 -14.06 18.29 -4.46
N LEU A 289 -15.01 17.71 -3.71
CA LEU A 289 -15.81 18.45 -2.74
C LEU A 289 -15.11 18.59 -1.38
N GLY A 290 -14.24 17.66 -1.02
CA GLY A 290 -13.47 17.72 0.22
C GLY A 290 -12.49 18.92 0.29
N ARG A 291 -12.22 19.57 -0.83
CA ARG A 291 -11.47 20.85 -0.89
C ARG A 291 -12.30 22.04 -0.43
N ARG A 292 -13.63 21.95 -0.45
CA ARG A 292 -14.54 23.00 0.03
C ARG A 292 -14.79 22.77 1.52
N ASN A 293 -14.13 23.53 2.34
CA ASN A 293 -14.11 23.64 3.80
C ASN A 293 -15.44 23.36 4.55
N ILE A 294 -15.74 22.14 4.89
CA ILE A 294 -16.64 21.83 5.99
C ILE A 294 -15.88 20.91 6.95
N GLN A 295 -15.33 21.51 8.02
CA GLN A 295 -14.53 20.79 9.02
C GLN A 295 -15.44 20.15 10.06
N LEU A 296 -15.27 18.85 10.33
CA LEU A 296 -15.85 18.20 11.52
C LEU A 296 -15.11 18.71 12.76
N PRO A 297 -15.83 19.25 13.78
CA PRO A 297 -15.21 19.53 15.06
C PRO A 297 -14.89 18.19 15.75
N TRP A 298 -13.61 17.81 15.77
CA TRP A 298 -13.16 16.65 16.53
C TRP A 298 -12.90 17.06 17.99
N PRO A 299 -13.43 16.35 19.02
CA PRO A 299 -13.40 16.82 20.42
C PRO A 299 -11.99 16.92 21.05
N HIS A 300 -10.96 16.30 20.48
CA HIS A 300 -9.63 16.19 21.08
C HIS A 300 -8.47 16.29 20.10
N ALA A 301 -8.47 17.28 19.21
CA ALA A 301 -7.21 17.60 18.53
C ALA A 301 -6.25 18.24 19.55
N PRO A 302 -5.09 17.65 19.90
CA PRO A 302 -4.12 18.32 20.74
C PRO A 302 -3.76 19.64 20.06
N ARG A 303 -3.97 20.76 20.78
CA ARG A 303 -3.54 22.09 20.33
C ARG A 303 -2.04 22.00 20.04
N SER A 304 -1.68 22.00 18.79
CA SER A 304 -0.29 22.16 18.40
C SER A 304 0.22 23.43 19.07
N HIS A 305 1.24 23.29 19.91
CA HIS A 305 2.01 24.41 20.41
C HIS A 305 2.33 25.33 19.22
N ARG A 306 1.71 26.50 19.19
CA ARG A 306 2.17 27.60 18.36
C ARG A 306 3.65 27.72 18.64
N SER A 307 4.48 27.40 17.66
CA SER A 307 5.88 27.74 17.68
C SER A 307 5.98 29.24 17.92
N LEU A 308 6.38 29.62 19.12
CA LEU A 308 6.89 30.93 19.41
C LEU A 308 8.11 31.14 18.50
N ARG A 309 7.89 31.74 17.33
CA ARG A 309 8.98 32.33 16.59
C ARG A 309 9.56 33.43 17.48
N PRO A 310 10.83 33.36 17.88
CA PRO A 310 11.44 34.49 18.52
C PRO A 310 11.40 35.67 17.53
N ARG A 311 10.68 36.71 17.88
CA ARG A 311 10.79 38.02 17.26
C ARG A 311 12.21 38.53 17.57
N PHE A 312 13.17 38.21 16.72
CA PHE A 312 14.41 38.99 16.68
C PHE A 312 14.04 40.36 16.14
N GLY A 313 14.07 41.33 17.08
CA GLY A 313 13.88 42.74 16.80
C GLY A 313 15.03 43.28 15.96
N THR A 314 14.75 43.55 14.69
CA THR A 314 15.55 44.42 13.83
C THR A 314 15.34 45.87 14.26
N ARG A 315 15.90 46.27 15.41
CA ARG A 315 16.08 47.66 15.78
C ARG A 315 17.39 47.76 16.55
N ARG A 316 18.50 47.97 15.83
CA ARG A 316 19.75 48.68 16.26
C ARG A 316 20.89 48.38 15.29
N LEU A 317 20.83 48.92 14.07
CA LEU A 317 22.02 49.12 13.20
C LEU A 317 21.82 50.35 12.29
N ALA A 318 21.21 51.40 12.86
CA ALA A 318 21.07 52.70 12.17
C ALA A 318 21.57 53.87 13.05
N GLN A 319 22.60 53.68 13.87
CA GLN A 319 23.20 54.77 14.66
C GLN A 319 24.69 54.56 14.94
N LEU A 320 25.48 54.18 13.93
CA LEU A 320 26.96 54.27 14.03
C LEU A 320 27.61 54.54 12.68
N SER A 321 27.05 55.54 11.92
CA SER A 321 27.75 56.09 10.74
C SER A 321 27.84 57.63 10.77
N HIS A 322 27.90 58.20 11.97
CA HIS A 322 28.22 59.62 12.14
C HIS A 322 29.16 59.77 13.33
N CYS A 323 30.44 59.39 13.16
CA CYS A 323 31.61 59.95 13.87
C CYS A 323 32.84 59.16 13.41
N ALA A 324 33.43 59.52 12.33
CA ALA A 324 34.88 59.54 12.10
C ALA A 324 35.13 60.20 10.73
N LYS A 325 35.53 61.44 10.82
CA LYS A 325 36.35 62.02 9.75
C LYS A 325 37.67 61.30 9.66
#